data_da005cf3799aef0217e31d18893b25a6
#
_entry.id   da005cf3799aef0217e31d18893b25a6
#
_cell.length_a   1.000
_cell.length_b   1.000
_cell.length_c   1.000
_cell.angle_alpha   90.00
_cell.angle_beta   90.00
_cell.angle_gamma   90.00
#
_symmetry.space_group_name_H-M   'P 1'
#
loop_
_entity.id
_entity.type
_entity.pdbx_description
1 polymer ?
#
loop_
_entity_poly.entity_id
_entity_poly.type
_entity_poly.pdbx_seq_one_letter_code
_entity_poly.pdbx_strand_id
1 'polypeptide(L)'
;MKYWDITVLTPIIISICFTIVILMLRKEKLSKNAILFCLEVAIFWLCSSLLGYELVYLKDSLARSLENRTYLIILLIISLIFIIILKPFATFITGIIKSRKLWMYLSYASVILLTLLMNFLKVSNIYVFIIYSILYAFILSTSTIHYLFLNEQYFYRINTLPVTWVIYTIIGFSGLLGTFIGQLQTIVLSSENFTYINLFVLLFIPICLYLNFTQKENKNLASSFDESIRSQLPRKNNWNFFTIYIITFLVSCAGTLSMSLTAKMFIAFQGIYNGYSNDLVETLLRLYEFNFIIPSVLISYLIFKFATPHFNQKYLLFTSFFTLFLLYVVLAFNKNSFTFMILNILIGVCYTQIIYSLFSFCMFWNYRAPKNPVTGFFGSALFGGMFLNQVIEETLLNSKVCVFKYFKSVDEILKTKQLLTNDSIIYESFIDSITVIMTLSSLLVLLAMFIFYFTHKYIFADYINPRLAVQNLKIILKKRVIEKTKTQIKVDELDNNEM
;
A
#
# COMPACT_ATOMS: atom_id res chain seq x y z
N MET A 1 20.98 -18.31 17.84
CA MET A 1 19.52 -18.38 18.10
C MET A 1 18.80 -18.39 16.76
N LYS A 2 18.22 -19.51 16.40
CA LYS A 2 17.38 -19.58 15.19
C LYS A 2 16.16 -18.67 15.42
N TYR A 3 15.78 -17.85 14.43
CA TYR A 3 14.66 -16.91 14.50
C TYR A 3 14.76 -15.76 15.51
N TRP A 4 15.96 -15.31 15.89
CA TRP A 4 16.14 -14.16 16.79
C TRP A 4 15.49 -12.86 16.24
N ASP A 5 15.49 -12.71 14.93
CA ASP A 5 14.87 -11.61 14.20
C ASP A 5 13.35 -11.55 14.43
N ILE A 6 12.69 -12.70 14.48
CA ILE A 6 11.24 -12.77 14.73
C ILE A 6 10.93 -12.71 16.23
N THR A 7 11.69 -13.41 17.06
CA THR A 7 11.39 -13.53 18.49
C THR A 7 11.80 -12.32 19.32
N VAL A 8 12.80 -11.56 18.89
CA VAL A 8 13.35 -10.42 19.64
C VAL A 8 13.22 -9.11 18.88
N LEU A 9 13.75 -9.04 17.65
CA LEU A 9 13.82 -7.79 16.91
C LEU A 9 12.43 -7.30 16.47
N THR A 10 11.61 -8.17 15.91
CA THR A 10 10.27 -7.77 15.41
C THR A 10 9.34 -7.27 16.51
N PRO A 11 9.23 -7.88 17.71
CA PRO A 11 8.45 -7.31 18.82
C PRO A 11 8.91 -5.93 19.26
N ILE A 12 10.22 -5.67 19.26
CA ILE A 12 10.77 -4.34 19.58
C ILE A 12 10.31 -3.32 18.54
N ILE A 13 10.43 -3.64 17.26
CA ILE A 13 10.01 -2.79 16.17
C ILE A 13 8.49 -2.52 16.23
N ILE A 14 7.69 -3.55 16.46
CA ILE A 14 6.23 -3.42 16.61
C ILE A 14 5.89 -2.49 17.80
N SER A 15 6.61 -2.58 18.91
CA SER A 15 6.41 -1.71 20.07
C SER A 15 6.74 -0.25 19.75
N ILE A 16 7.81 0.00 18.99
CA ILE A 16 8.17 1.34 18.50
C ILE A 16 7.08 1.86 17.54
N CYS A 17 6.63 1.04 16.60
CA CYS A 17 5.54 1.38 15.66
C CYS A 17 4.26 1.76 16.42
N PHE A 18 3.88 0.97 17.42
CA PHE A 18 2.71 1.23 18.25
C PHE A 18 2.81 2.56 18.99
N THR A 19 3.99 2.86 19.56
CA THR A 19 4.25 4.14 20.20
C THR A 19 4.08 5.32 19.23
N ILE A 20 4.60 5.18 17.99
CA ILE A 20 4.44 6.22 16.96
C ILE A 20 2.98 6.40 16.57
N VAL A 21 2.21 5.31 16.41
CA VAL A 21 0.76 5.40 16.14
C VAL A 21 0.04 6.18 17.24
N ILE A 22 0.32 5.89 18.51
CA ILE A 22 -0.30 6.62 19.64
C ILE A 22 0.07 8.10 19.61
N LEU A 23 1.34 8.42 19.40
CA LEU A 23 1.81 9.80 19.29
C LEU A 23 1.17 10.54 18.13
N MET A 24 1.01 9.87 16.98
CA MET A 24 0.33 10.39 15.79
C MET A 24 -1.13 10.74 16.11
N LEU A 25 -1.89 9.81 16.68
CA LEU A 25 -3.30 10.00 17.02
C LEU A 25 -3.50 11.19 17.98
N ARG A 26 -2.59 11.36 18.94
CA ARG A 26 -2.59 12.50 19.86
C ARG A 26 -2.23 13.82 19.17
N LYS A 27 -1.19 13.84 18.30
CA LYS A 27 -0.73 15.05 17.63
C LYS A 27 -1.72 15.57 16.60
N GLU A 28 -2.42 14.69 15.90
CA GLU A 28 -3.44 15.09 14.90
C GLU A 28 -4.76 15.54 15.54
N LYS A 29 -4.88 15.49 16.87
CA LYS A 29 -6.07 15.93 17.64
C LYS A 29 -7.37 15.34 17.08
N LEU A 30 -7.35 14.05 16.80
CA LEU A 30 -8.50 13.33 16.24
C LEU A 30 -9.67 13.32 17.25
N SER A 31 -10.89 13.46 16.73
CA SER A 31 -12.09 13.27 17.53
C SER A 31 -12.21 11.82 18.02
N LYS A 32 -12.94 11.60 19.13
CA LYS A 32 -13.17 10.26 19.67
C LYS A 32 -13.71 9.28 18.61
N ASN A 33 -14.63 9.72 17.77
CA ASN A 33 -15.19 8.90 16.71
C ASN A 33 -14.16 8.59 15.61
N ALA A 34 -13.29 9.54 15.26
CA ALA A 34 -12.20 9.29 14.33
C ALA A 34 -11.20 8.26 14.87
N ILE A 35 -10.91 8.28 16.18
CA ILE A 35 -10.06 7.28 16.83
C ILE A 35 -10.73 5.89 16.80
N LEU A 36 -12.03 5.80 17.06
CA LEU A 36 -12.77 4.54 16.95
C LEU A 36 -12.77 3.99 15.52
N PHE A 37 -12.89 4.87 14.52
CA PHE A 37 -12.74 4.46 13.12
C PHE A 37 -11.30 3.98 12.81
N CYS A 38 -10.29 4.66 13.31
CA CYS A 38 -8.90 4.22 13.18
C CYS A 38 -8.66 2.84 13.81
N LEU A 39 -9.30 2.55 14.94
CA LEU A 39 -9.26 1.23 15.58
C LEU A 39 -9.95 0.17 14.71
N GLU A 40 -11.11 0.48 14.15
CA GLU A 40 -11.81 -0.38 13.18
C GLU A 40 -10.90 -0.75 12.00
N VAL A 41 -10.27 0.27 11.38
CA VAL A 41 -9.32 0.10 10.28
C VAL A 41 -8.14 -0.78 10.70
N ALA A 42 -7.60 -0.57 11.92
CA ALA A 42 -6.49 -1.36 12.44
C ALA A 42 -6.86 -2.84 12.58
N ILE A 43 -8.00 -3.16 13.16
CA ILE A 43 -8.46 -4.54 13.34
C ILE A 43 -8.76 -5.19 11.99
N PHE A 44 -9.44 -4.48 11.09
CA PHE A 44 -9.73 -4.99 9.75
C PHE A 44 -8.46 -5.36 8.98
N TRP A 45 -7.46 -4.48 8.98
CA TRP A 45 -6.21 -4.73 8.27
C TRP A 45 -5.32 -5.75 8.94
N LEU A 46 -5.40 -5.89 10.26
CA LEU A 46 -4.79 -7.01 10.98
C LEU A 46 -5.36 -8.35 10.49
N CYS A 47 -6.68 -8.48 10.48
CA CYS A 47 -7.36 -9.69 9.99
C CYS A 47 -7.07 -9.95 8.50
N SER A 48 -7.11 -8.91 7.68
CA SER A 48 -6.80 -9.01 6.25
C SER A 48 -5.36 -9.48 5.99
N SER A 49 -4.40 -9.01 6.79
CA SER A 49 -2.99 -9.42 6.66
C SER A 49 -2.75 -10.85 7.13
N LEU A 50 -3.46 -11.30 8.16
CA LEU A 50 -3.44 -12.71 8.59
C LEU A 50 -3.95 -13.64 7.49
N LEU A 51 -5.09 -13.31 6.88
CA LEU A 51 -5.62 -14.07 5.74
C LEU A 51 -4.68 -14.01 4.52
N GLY A 52 -4.07 -12.85 4.27
CA GLY A 52 -3.08 -12.70 3.22
C GLY A 52 -1.86 -13.62 3.42
N TYR A 53 -1.37 -13.71 4.64
CA TYR A 53 -0.28 -14.61 4.99
C TYR A 53 -0.65 -16.08 4.76
N GLU A 54 -1.84 -16.50 5.20
CA GLU A 54 -2.36 -17.84 4.98
C GLU A 54 -2.52 -18.16 3.48
N LEU A 55 -3.05 -17.21 2.69
CA LEU A 55 -3.19 -17.38 1.24
C LEU A 55 -1.85 -17.56 0.52
N VAL A 56 -0.82 -16.81 0.93
CA VAL A 56 0.54 -16.98 0.39
C VAL A 56 1.09 -18.36 0.72
N TYR A 57 0.90 -18.81 1.95
CA TYR A 57 1.32 -20.16 2.37
C TYR A 57 0.61 -21.26 1.58
N LEU A 58 -0.73 -21.18 1.44
CA LEU A 58 -1.52 -22.11 0.66
C LEU A 58 -1.14 -22.11 -0.83
N LYS A 59 -0.86 -20.94 -1.38
CA LYS A 59 -0.40 -20.78 -2.75
C LYS A 59 0.93 -21.51 -2.99
N ASP A 60 1.88 -21.35 -2.09
CA ASP A 60 3.19 -21.99 -2.20
C ASP A 60 3.09 -23.51 -2.02
N SER A 61 2.19 -23.98 -1.14
CA SER A 61 1.88 -25.39 -0.97
C SER A 61 1.24 -25.99 -2.23
N LEU A 62 0.27 -25.28 -2.83
CA LEU A 62 -0.39 -25.71 -4.07
C LEU A 62 0.60 -25.79 -5.24
N ALA A 63 1.46 -24.78 -5.38
CA ALA A 63 2.48 -24.75 -6.43
C ALA A 63 3.47 -25.92 -6.32
N ARG A 64 3.83 -26.32 -5.10
CA ARG A 64 4.67 -27.49 -4.85
C ARG A 64 3.96 -28.81 -5.19
N SER A 65 2.69 -28.93 -4.79
CA SER A 65 1.91 -30.16 -5.02
C SER A 65 1.59 -30.41 -6.49
N LEU A 66 1.44 -29.35 -7.29
CA LEU A 66 1.09 -29.48 -8.71
C LEU A 66 2.31 -29.58 -9.62
N GLU A 67 3.52 -29.47 -9.08
CA GLU A 67 4.79 -29.43 -9.84
C GLU A 67 4.78 -28.46 -11.04
N ASN A 68 3.80 -27.54 -11.05
CA ASN A 68 3.53 -26.69 -12.19
C ASN A 68 3.50 -25.19 -11.78
N ARG A 69 4.63 -24.53 -11.99
CA ARG A 69 4.80 -23.13 -11.68
C ARG A 69 3.84 -22.21 -12.46
N THR A 70 3.34 -22.66 -13.60
CA THR A 70 2.39 -21.91 -14.42
C THR A 70 1.10 -21.59 -13.66
N TYR A 71 0.64 -22.49 -12.79
CA TYR A 71 -0.55 -22.24 -11.96
C TYR A 71 -0.32 -21.12 -10.93
N LEU A 72 0.88 -21.07 -10.35
CA LEU A 72 1.26 -19.99 -9.43
C LEU A 72 1.19 -18.62 -10.10
N ILE A 73 1.71 -18.52 -11.32
CA ILE A 73 1.70 -17.31 -12.14
C ILE A 73 0.27 -16.87 -12.44
N ILE A 74 -0.56 -17.80 -12.90
CA ILE A 74 -1.97 -17.52 -13.21
C ILE A 74 -2.71 -16.97 -11.99
N LEU A 75 -2.48 -17.55 -10.81
CA LEU A 75 -3.12 -17.11 -9.57
C LEU A 75 -2.71 -15.70 -9.16
N LEU A 76 -1.41 -15.38 -9.26
CA LEU A 76 -0.91 -14.04 -8.97
C LEU A 76 -1.50 -13.01 -9.94
N ILE A 77 -1.50 -13.32 -11.23
CA ILE A 77 -2.04 -12.46 -12.29
C ILE A 77 -3.52 -12.19 -12.05
N ILE A 78 -4.31 -13.22 -11.77
CA ILE A 78 -5.75 -13.10 -11.52
C ILE A 78 -6.01 -12.18 -10.32
N SER A 79 -5.32 -12.40 -9.19
CA SER A 79 -5.50 -11.56 -8.00
C SER A 79 -5.22 -10.08 -8.30
N LEU A 80 -4.13 -9.79 -9.00
CA LEU A 80 -3.75 -8.41 -9.32
C LEU A 80 -4.72 -7.75 -10.31
N ILE A 81 -5.19 -8.48 -11.33
CA ILE A 81 -6.19 -7.96 -12.28
C ILE A 81 -7.48 -7.61 -11.55
N PHE A 82 -7.96 -8.47 -10.66
CA PHE A 82 -9.18 -8.18 -9.90
C PHE A 82 -9.01 -6.95 -8.98
N ILE A 83 -7.86 -6.78 -8.33
CA ILE A 83 -7.59 -5.59 -7.51
C ILE A 83 -7.61 -4.32 -8.38
N ILE A 84 -6.96 -4.36 -9.55
CA ILE A 84 -6.91 -3.23 -10.50
C ILE A 84 -8.32 -2.80 -10.92
N ILE A 85 -9.23 -3.74 -11.16
CA ILE A 85 -10.61 -3.48 -11.56
C ILE A 85 -11.46 -3.02 -10.37
N LEU A 86 -11.33 -3.70 -9.22
CA LEU A 86 -12.21 -3.46 -8.07
C LEU A 86 -11.96 -2.12 -7.38
N LYS A 87 -10.76 -1.55 -7.42
CA LYS A 87 -10.48 -0.25 -6.78
C LYS A 87 -11.24 0.93 -7.40
N PRO A 88 -11.23 1.16 -8.72
CA PRO A 88 -12.07 2.18 -9.33
C PRO A 88 -13.55 1.88 -9.16
N PHE A 89 -13.96 0.62 -9.28
CA PHE A 89 -15.33 0.17 -9.12
C PHE A 89 -15.86 0.47 -7.70
N ALA A 90 -15.09 0.17 -6.65
CA ALA A 90 -15.42 0.50 -5.27
C ALA A 90 -15.66 2.00 -5.09
N THR A 91 -14.74 2.83 -5.59
CA THR A 91 -14.84 4.28 -5.50
C THR A 91 -16.04 4.83 -6.28
N PHE A 92 -16.28 4.30 -7.47
CA PHE A 92 -17.37 4.71 -8.34
C PHE A 92 -18.74 4.36 -7.74
N ILE A 93 -18.98 3.10 -7.39
CA ILE A 93 -20.26 2.63 -6.83
C ILE A 93 -20.58 3.35 -5.52
N THR A 94 -19.63 3.43 -4.61
CA THR A 94 -19.88 4.10 -3.32
C THR A 94 -20.10 5.59 -3.47
N GLY A 95 -19.54 6.21 -4.51
CA GLY A 95 -19.83 7.60 -4.89
C GLY A 95 -21.25 7.81 -5.43
N ILE A 96 -21.78 6.87 -6.21
CA ILE A 96 -23.16 6.90 -6.74
C ILE A 96 -24.18 6.69 -5.60
N ILE A 97 -23.95 5.63 -4.80
CA ILE A 97 -24.85 5.28 -3.68
C ILE A 97 -24.74 6.29 -2.54
N LYS A 98 -23.67 7.12 -2.54
CA LYS A 98 -23.33 8.08 -1.48
C LYS A 98 -23.14 7.41 -0.11
N SER A 99 -22.67 6.17 -0.09
CA SER A 99 -22.34 5.44 1.14
C SER A 99 -21.06 4.65 0.98
N ARG A 100 -20.06 4.99 1.78
CA ARG A 100 -18.78 4.26 1.87
C ARG A 100 -18.94 3.03 2.76
N LYS A 101 -19.83 3.10 3.76
CA LYS A 101 -20.07 2.01 4.71
C LYS A 101 -20.58 0.75 4.02
N LEU A 102 -21.37 0.88 2.96
CA LEU A 102 -21.87 -0.29 2.22
C LEU A 102 -20.72 -1.18 1.71
N TRP A 103 -19.68 -0.56 1.13
CA TRP A 103 -18.53 -1.31 0.66
C TRP A 103 -17.74 -1.96 1.81
N MET A 104 -17.61 -1.27 2.94
CA MET A 104 -16.97 -1.82 4.14
C MET A 104 -17.75 -3.05 4.66
N TYR A 105 -19.08 -2.99 4.74
CA TYR A 105 -19.90 -4.14 5.15
C TYR A 105 -19.73 -5.33 4.21
N LEU A 106 -19.72 -5.09 2.89
CA LEU A 106 -19.45 -6.15 1.92
C LEU A 106 -18.05 -6.75 2.10
N SER A 107 -17.08 -5.92 2.45
CA SER A 107 -15.70 -6.38 2.71
C SER A 107 -15.61 -7.21 4.00
N TYR A 108 -16.32 -6.84 5.07
CA TYR A 108 -16.37 -7.65 6.29
C TYR A 108 -17.05 -8.99 6.03
N ALA A 109 -18.14 -8.99 5.26
CA ALA A 109 -18.79 -10.23 4.83
C ALA A 109 -17.83 -11.09 3.99
N SER A 110 -17.03 -10.48 3.11
CA SER A 110 -16.02 -11.19 2.31
C SER A 110 -14.91 -11.78 3.17
N VAL A 111 -14.47 -11.09 4.24
CA VAL A 111 -13.50 -11.63 5.21
C VAL A 111 -14.08 -12.86 5.91
N ILE A 112 -15.32 -12.77 6.41
CA ILE A 112 -15.99 -13.89 7.08
C ILE A 112 -16.15 -15.07 6.11
N LEU A 113 -16.64 -14.80 4.91
CA LEU A 113 -16.84 -15.83 3.88
C LEU A 113 -15.53 -16.52 3.50
N LEU A 114 -14.48 -15.74 3.25
CA LEU A 114 -13.15 -16.28 2.92
C LEU A 114 -12.63 -17.16 4.05
N THR A 115 -12.71 -16.70 5.30
CA THR A 115 -12.25 -17.45 6.48
C THR A 115 -13.01 -18.75 6.64
N LEU A 116 -14.34 -18.74 6.47
CA LEU A 116 -15.16 -19.94 6.53
C LEU A 116 -14.81 -20.93 5.41
N LEU A 117 -14.67 -20.43 4.18
CA LEU A 117 -14.31 -21.28 3.04
C LEU A 117 -12.93 -21.92 3.24
N MET A 118 -11.93 -21.18 3.75
CA MET A 118 -10.59 -21.71 4.01
C MET A 118 -10.59 -22.79 5.11
N ASN A 119 -11.52 -22.73 6.06
CA ASN A 119 -11.65 -23.79 7.08
C ASN A 119 -12.37 -25.03 6.57
N PHE A 120 -13.38 -24.89 5.71
CA PHE A 120 -14.22 -26.01 5.28
C PHE A 120 -13.80 -26.64 3.96
N LEU A 121 -13.22 -25.86 3.07
CA LEU A 121 -12.78 -26.32 1.75
C LEU A 121 -11.27 -26.52 1.74
N LYS A 122 -10.82 -27.77 1.68
CA LYS A 122 -9.40 -28.06 1.43
C LYS A 122 -9.02 -27.56 0.05
N VAL A 123 -7.89 -26.84 -0.04
CA VAL A 123 -7.34 -26.36 -1.30
C VAL A 123 -6.74 -27.55 -2.07
N SER A 124 -7.61 -28.35 -2.67
CA SER A 124 -7.24 -29.46 -3.56
C SER A 124 -7.34 -29.07 -5.04
N ASN A 125 -7.95 -27.92 -5.34
CA ASN A 125 -8.27 -27.52 -6.69
C ASN A 125 -7.95 -26.03 -6.94
N ILE A 126 -7.39 -25.73 -8.10
CA ILE A 126 -7.06 -24.36 -8.54
C ILE A 126 -8.29 -23.44 -8.56
N TYR A 127 -9.48 -23.95 -8.87
CA TYR A 127 -10.71 -23.15 -8.89
C TYR A 127 -11.09 -22.59 -7.52
N VAL A 128 -10.89 -23.36 -6.46
CA VAL A 128 -11.13 -22.91 -5.08
C VAL A 128 -10.18 -21.78 -4.73
N PHE A 129 -8.91 -21.90 -5.12
CA PHE A 129 -7.92 -20.85 -4.87
C PHE A 129 -8.21 -19.58 -5.69
N ILE A 130 -8.74 -19.69 -6.92
CA ILE A 130 -9.19 -18.53 -7.70
C ILE A 130 -10.29 -17.78 -6.95
N ILE A 131 -11.27 -18.48 -6.38
CA ILE A 131 -12.33 -17.87 -5.57
C ILE A 131 -11.74 -17.15 -4.35
N TYR A 132 -10.79 -17.75 -3.65
CA TYR A 132 -10.08 -17.10 -2.53
C TYR A 132 -9.36 -15.84 -2.98
N SER A 133 -8.67 -15.87 -4.12
CA SER A 133 -7.95 -14.73 -4.67
C SER A 133 -8.89 -13.57 -5.04
N ILE A 134 -10.06 -13.87 -5.58
CA ILE A 134 -11.09 -12.87 -5.91
C ILE A 134 -11.66 -12.23 -4.64
N LEU A 135 -12.02 -13.02 -3.63
CA LEU A 135 -12.52 -12.52 -2.35
C LEU A 135 -11.46 -11.66 -1.64
N TYR A 136 -10.21 -12.11 -1.66
CA TYR A 136 -9.11 -11.33 -1.08
C TYR A 136 -8.84 -10.03 -1.84
N ALA A 137 -8.92 -10.04 -3.17
CA ALA A 137 -8.83 -8.82 -3.97
C ALA A 137 -9.95 -7.82 -3.63
N PHE A 138 -11.17 -8.31 -3.36
CA PHE A 138 -12.27 -7.48 -2.90
C PHE A 138 -11.95 -6.83 -1.54
N ILE A 139 -11.42 -7.61 -0.59
CA ILE A 139 -10.97 -7.10 0.71
C ILE A 139 -9.92 -6.01 0.55
N LEU A 140 -8.89 -6.22 -0.29
CA LEU A 140 -7.81 -5.26 -0.53
C LEU A 140 -8.30 -3.98 -1.22
N SER A 141 -9.38 -4.03 -2.00
CA SER A 141 -9.97 -2.86 -2.65
C SER A 141 -10.50 -1.83 -1.65
N THR A 142 -10.85 -2.26 -0.44
CA THR A 142 -11.43 -1.44 0.64
C THR A 142 -10.45 -0.39 1.19
N SER A 143 -9.13 -0.56 0.99
CA SER A 143 -8.16 0.43 1.44
C SER A 143 -8.52 1.85 0.99
N THR A 144 -8.84 2.04 -0.28
CA THR A 144 -9.22 3.36 -0.83
C THR A 144 -10.46 3.93 -0.15
N ILE A 145 -11.42 3.07 0.22
CA ILE A 145 -12.66 3.48 0.90
C ILE A 145 -12.39 3.95 2.33
N HIS A 146 -11.47 3.31 3.06
CA HIS A 146 -11.06 3.77 4.39
C HIS A 146 -10.45 5.19 4.35
N TYR A 147 -9.57 5.47 3.38
CA TYR A 147 -9.01 6.82 3.19
C TYR A 147 -10.12 7.85 2.90
N LEU A 148 -11.03 7.53 1.99
CA LEU A 148 -12.13 8.42 1.63
C LEU A 148 -13.06 8.66 2.81
N PHE A 149 -13.47 7.61 3.53
CA PHE A 149 -14.37 7.73 4.68
C PHE A 149 -13.78 8.62 5.77
N LEU A 150 -12.54 8.39 6.20
CA LEU A 150 -11.90 9.23 7.22
C LEU A 150 -11.82 10.69 6.76
N ASN A 151 -11.46 10.92 5.49
CA ASN A 151 -11.36 12.26 4.95
C ASN A 151 -12.73 12.97 4.86
N GLU A 152 -13.76 12.26 4.43
CA GLU A 152 -15.11 12.80 4.28
C GLU A 152 -15.74 13.12 5.63
N GLN A 153 -15.76 12.18 6.55
CA GLN A 153 -16.51 12.30 7.78
C GLN A 153 -15.82 13.13 8.87
N TYR A 154 -14.47 13.14 8.91
CA TYR A 154 -13.73 13.77 10.00
C TYR A 154 -12.85 14.94 9.57
N PHE A 155 -12.49 15.03 8.29
CA PHE A 155 -11.65 16.11 7.74
C PHE A 155 -12.36 16.94 6.67
N TYR A 156 -13.64 16.71 6.47
CA TYR A 156 -14.53 17.48 5.59
C TYR A 156 -13.98 17.67 4.18
N ARG A 157 -13.32 16.66 3.62
CA ARG A 157 -12.76 16.62 2.26
C ARG A 157 -11.62 17.61 1.99
N ILE A 158 -11.07 18.29 2.98
CA ILE A 158 -10.13 19.40 2.80
C ILE A 158 -8.70 18.98 3.12
N ASN A 159 -8.49 18.34 4.25
CA ASN A 159 -7.16 17.99 4.73
C ASN A 159 -6.77 16.56 4.30
N THR A 160 -6.58 16.34 3.00
CA THR A 160 -6.30 15.01 2.45
C THR A 160 -4.94 14.46 2.86
N LEU A 161 -3.94 15.32 3.01
CA LEU A 161 -2.57 14.91 3.29
C LEU A 161 -2.40 14.31 4.70
N PRO A 162 -2.86 14.94 5.81
CA PRO A 162 -2.83 14.31 7.12
C PRO A 162 -3.59 12.98 7.18
N VAL A 163 -4.75 12.92 6.53
CA VAL A 163 -5.57 11.70 6.45
C VAL A 163 -4.81 10.56 5.79
N THR A 164 -4.14 10.85 4.68
CA THR A 164 -3.36 9.86 3.96
C THR A 164 -2.29 9.25 4.87
N TRP A 165 -1.55 10.08 5.60
CA TRP A 165 -0.50 9.57 6.50
C TRP A 165 -1.05 8.83 7.71
N VAL A 166 -2.17 9.29 8.29
CA VAL A 166 -2.81 8.59 9.41
C VAL A 166 -3.24 7.18 9.01
N ILE A 167 -4.02 7.06 7.94
CA ILE A 167 -4.51 5.74 7.49
C ILE A 167 -3.36 4.85 7.02
N TYR A 168 -2.39 5.40 6.27
CA TYR A 168 -1.23 4.62 5.82
C TYR A 168 -0.45 4.02 6.99
N THR A 169 -0.17 4.83 8.02
CA THR A 169 0.57 4.35 9.20
C THR A 169 -0.21 3.27 9.95
N ILE A 170 -1.54 3.42 10.06
CA ILE A 170 -2.40 2.41 10.71
C ILE A 170 -2.44 1.11 9.91
N ILE A 171 -2.68 1.20 8.60
CA ILE A 171 -2.69 0.02 7.72
C ILE A 171 -1.33 -0.68 7.74
N GLY A 172 -0.25 0.08 7.63
CA GLY A 172 1.10 -0.47 7.65
C GLY A 172 1.44 -1.16 8.97
N PHE A 173 1.13 -0.53 10.11
CA PHE A 173 1.31 -1.12 11.43
C PHE A 173 0.50 -2.42 11.59
N SER A 174 -0.78 -2.40 11.22
CA SER A 174 -1.66 -3.56 11.31
C SER A 174 -1.22 -4.70 10.40
N GLY A 175 -0.72 -4.35 9.19
CA GLY A 175 -0.14 -5.29 8.25
C GLY A 175 1.10 -5.98 8.83
N LEU A 176 2.02 -5.23 9.41
CA LEU A 176 3.22 -5.76 10.08
C LEU A 176 2.85 -6.70 11.22
N LEU A 177 1.88 -6.30 12.05
CA LEU A 177 1.43 -7.11 13.18
C LEU A 177 0.77 -8.42 12.71
N GLY A 178 -0.06 -8.38 11.67
CA GLY A 178 -0.69 -9.57 11.09
C GLY A 178 0.33 -10.53 10.49
N THR A 179 1.28 -10.02 9.71
CA THR A 179 2.37 -10.84 9.16
C THR A 179 3.23 -11.46 10.27
N PHE A 180 3.53 -10.72 11.32
CA PHE A 180 4.29 -11.21 12.47
C PHE A 180 3.57 -12.37 13.18
N ILE A 181 2.27 -12.24 13.46
CA ILE A 181 1.47 -13.31 14.08
C ILE A 181 1.46 -14.55 13.18
N GLY A 182 1.29 -14.39 11.87
CA GLY A 182 1.36 -15.50 10.91
C GLY A 182 2.72 -16.19 10.92
N GLN A 183 3.81 -15.44 10.95
CA GLN A 183 5.18 -15.99 11.04
C GLN A 183 5.42 -16.73 12.37
N LEU A 184 4.95 -16.19 13.48
CA LEU A 184 5.04 -16.87 14.77
C LEU A 184 4.36 -18.24 14.73
N GLN A 185 3.18 -18.31 14.12
CA GLN A 185 2.46 -19.57 14.00
C GLN A 185 3.21 -20.59 13.15
N THR A 186 3.70 -20.22 12.00
CA THR A 186 4.31 -21.18 11.06
C THR A 186 5.75 -21.55 11.43
N ILE A 187 6.54 -20.58 11.91
CA ILE A 187 7.98 -20.76 12.11
C ILE A 187 8.28 -21.16 13.55
N VAL A 188 7.72 -20.47 14.55
CA VAL A 188 8.05 -20.69 15.97
C VAL A 188 7.24 -21.83 16.55
N LEU A 189 5.95 -21.87 16.26
CA LEU A 189 5.05 -22.93 16.73
C LEU A 189 5.09 -24.17 15.83
N SER A 190 5.77 -24.09 14.68
CA SER A 190 5.86 -25.16 13.68
C SER A 190 4.50 -25.76 13.30
N SER A 191 3.47 -24.92 13.31
CA SER A 191 2.09 -25.31 13.03
C SER A 191 1.70 -24.92 11.61
N GLU A 192 1.33 -25.91 10.81
CA GLU A 192 0.74 -25.71 9.48
C GLU A 192 -0.79 -25.51 9.54
N ASN A 193 -1.37 -25.61 10.74
CA ASN A 193 -2.81 -25.46 10.93
C ASN A 193 -3.17 -24.03 11.29
N PHE A 194 -3.89 -23.34 10.39
CA PHE A 194 -4.33 -21.96 10.54
C PHE A 194 -5.64 -21.79 11.32
N THR A 195 -6.16 -22.84 11.94
CA THR A 195 -7.45 -22.79 12.68
C THR A 195 -7.46 -21.68 13.73
N TYR A 196 -6.37 -21.49 14.48
CA TYR A 196 -6.30 -20.42 15.49
C TYR A 196 -6.35 -19.03 14.88
N ILE A 197 -5.66 -18.79 13.75
CA ILE A 197 -5.74 -17.54 13.00
C ILE A 197 -7.16 -17.31 12.52
N ASN A 198 -7.80 -18.30 11.95
CA ASN A 198 -9.14 -18.20 11.44
C ASN A 198 -10.17 -17.94 12.55
N LEU A 199 -10.04 -18.57 13.70
CA LEU A 199 -10.86 -18.28 14.87
C LEU A 199 -10.65 -16.85 15.37
N PHE A 200 -9.41 -16.37 15.40
CA PHE A 200 -9.09 -14.98 15.74
C PHE A 200 -9.78 -14.00 14.78
N VAL A 201 -9.68 -14.23 13.47
CA VAL A 201 -10.34 -13.40 12.45
C VAL A 201 -11.86 -13.38 12.66
N LEU A 202 -12.48 -14.55 12.85
CA LEU A 202 -13.93 -14.65 13.09
C LEU A 202 -14.37 -13.95 14.39
N LEU A 203 -13.51 -13.86 15.39
CA LEU A 203 -13.80 -13.16 16.65
C LEU A 203 -13.69 -11.63 16.47
N PHE A 204 -12.71 -11.14 15.72
CA PHE A 204 -12.40 -9.71 15.63
C PHE A 204 -13.20 -8.95 14.55
N ILE A 205 -13.61 -9.62 13.47
CA ILE A 205 -14.44 -8.96 12.43
C ILE A 205 -15.82 -8.49 12.93
N PRO A 206 -16.54 -9.21 13.81
CA PRO A 206 -17.75 -8.68 14.42
C PRO A 206 -17.53 -7.36 15.21
N ILE A 207 -16.35 -7.20 15.82
CA ILE A 207 -15.98 -5.94 16.49
C ILE A 207 -15.89 -4.81 15.46
N CYS A 208 -15.28 -5.05 14.27
CA CYS A 208 -15.27 -4.09 13.19
C CYS A 208 -16.69 -3.72 12.73
N LEU A 209 -17.57 -4.71 12.57
CA LEU A 209 -18.97 -4.49 12.22
C LEU A 209 -19.67 -3.60 13.26
N TYR A 210 -19.49 -3.87 14.54
CA TYR A 210 -20.06 -3.08 15.62
C TYR A 210 -19.50 -1.65 15.62
N LEU A 211 -18.18 -1.48 15.53
CA LEU A 211 -17.56 -0.16 15.46
C LEU A 211 -18.04 0.64 14.25
N ASN A 212 -18.14 0.00 13.08
CA ASN A 212 -18.66 0.65 11.88
C ASN A 212 -20.13 1.03 12.02
N PHE A 213 -20.95 0.17 12.63
CA PHE A 213 -22.36 0.46 12.86
C PHE A 213 -22.57 1.70 13.73
N THR A 214 -21.76 1.90 14.75
CA THR A 214 -21.81 3.06 15.65
C THR A 214 -21.37 4.36 14.99
N GLN A 215 -20.60 4.33 13.89
CA GLN A 215 -20.18 5.52 13.15
C GLN A 215 -21.36 6.11 12.39
N LYS A 216 -21.50 7.43 12.46
CA LYS A 216 -22.49 8.16 11.63
C LYS A 216 -21.86 8.54 10.29
N GLU A 217 -22.54 8.23 9.18
CA GLU A 217 -22.11 8.61 7.84
C GLU A 217 -23.00 9.74 7.30
N ASN A 218 -22.40 10.87 6.98
CA ASN A 218 -23.07 11.91 6.23
C ASN A 218 -22.94 11.62 4.72
N LYS A 219 -24.00 11.08 4.14
CA LYS A 219 -24.03 10.66 2.73
C LYS A 219 -23.71 11.79 1.74
N ASN A 220 -23.99 13.05 2.10
CA ASN A 220 -23.69 14.20 1.25
C ASN A 220 -22.18 14.44 1.08
N LEU A 221 -21.36 13.98 2.03
CA LEU A 221 -19.91 14.12 1.95
C LEU A 221 -19.25 13.08 1.05
N ALA A 222 -19.93 11.96 0.77
CA ALA A 222 -19.44 10.92 -0.12
C ALA A 222 -19.59 11.24 -1.61
N SER A 223 -20.15 12.39 -1.96
CA SER A 223 -20.31 12.89 -3.33
C SER A 223 -19.26 13.97 -3.68
N SER A 224 -19.16 14.31 -4.95
CA SER A 224 -18.36 15.46 -5.40
C SER A 224 -18.83 16.77 -4.77
N PHE A 225 -17.99 17.80 -4.81
CA PHE A 225 -18.39 19.15 -4.42
C PHE A 225 -19.55 19.65 -5.29
N ASP A 226 -20.41 20.47 -4.71
CA ASP A 226 -21.46 21.17 -5.45
C ASP A 226 -20.86 22.01 -6.60
N GLU A 227 -21.63 22.20 -7.66
CA GLU A 227 -21.18 22.91 -8.86
C GLU A 227 -20.70 24.33 -8.59
N SER A 228 -21.35 25.01 -7.68
CA SER A 228 -20.98 26.36 -7.24
C SER A 228 -19.64 26.44 -6.49
N ILE A 229 -19.20 25.36 -5.83
CA ILE A 229 -17.86 25.27 -5.25
C ILE A 229 -16.86 24.87 -6.35
N ARG A 230 -17.23 23.94 -7.22
CA ARG A 230 -16.37 23.51 -8.34
C ARG A 230 -16.06 24.63 -9.30
N SER A 231 -17.01 25.52 -9.60
CA SER A 231 -16.81 26.66 -10.50
C SER A 231 -15.81 27.70 -9.96
N GLN A 232 -15.64 27.78 -8.63
CA GLN A 232 -14.69 28.68 -7.98
C GLN A 232 -13.28 28.12 -7.89
N LEU A 233 -13.10 26.83 -8.18
CA LEU A 233 -11.80 26.17 -8.18
C LEU A 233 -11.19 26.19 -9.59
N PRO A 234 -9.87 26.29 -9.72
CA PRO A 234 -9.20 26.25 -11.03
C PRO A 234 -9.62 25.00 -11.83
N ARG A 235 -9.95 25.19 -13.10
CA ARG A 235 -10.31 24.05 -13.97
C ARG A 235 -9.14 23.10 -14.11
N LYS A 236 -9.41 21.81 -14.01
CA LYS A 236 -8.44 20.72 -14.24
C LYS A 236 -8.75 19.99 -15.52
N ASN A 237 -7.71 19.73 -16.31
CA ASN A 237 -7.81 18.88 -17.48
C ASN A 237 -7.65 17.41 -17.09
N ASN A 238 -8.29 16.50 -17.82
CA ASN A 238 -8.17 15.06 -17.62
C ASN A 238 -6.71 14.56 -17.76
N TRP A 239 -5.89 15.23 -18.58
CA TRP A 239 -4.47 14.95 -18.70
C TRP A 239 -3.69 15.08 -17.38
N ASN A 240 -4.13 15.93 -16.45
CA ASN A 240 -3.48 16.08 -15.14
C ASN A 240 -3.67 14.83 -14.28
N PHE A 241 -4.81 14.16 -14.40
CA PHE A 241 -5.04 12.88 -13.72
C PHE A 241 -4.19 11.79 -14.35
N PHE A 242 -4.15 11.75 -15.68
CA PHE A 242 -3.41 10.74 -16.42
C PHE A 242 -1.90 10.81 -16.13
N THR A 243 -1.31 12.00 -16.03
CA THR A 243 0.11 12.15 -15.68
C THR A 243 0.43 11.59 -14.30
N ILE A 244 -0.44 11.80 -13.29
CA ILE A 244 -0.22 11.19 -11.96
C ILE A 244 -0.31 9.67 -12.03
N TYR A 245 -1.23 9.11 -12.82
CA TYR A 245 -1.35 7.66 -12.96
C TYR A 245 -0.10 7.05 -13.60
N ILE A 246 0.44 7.69 -14.64
CA ILE A 246 1.70 7.25 -15.26
C ILE A 246 2.85 7.32 -14.26
N ILE A 247 3.02 8.45 -13.55
CA ILE A 247 4.08 8.60 -12.54
C ILE A 247 3.95 7.50 -11.47
N THR A 248 2.74 7.29 -10.96
CA THR A 248 2.48 6.26 -9.94
C THR A 248 2.79 4.86 -10.45
N PHE A 249 2.39 4.55 -11.68
CA PHE A 249 2.68 3.26 -12.33
C PHE A 249 4.18 3.01 -12.46
N LEU A 250 4.94 4.00 -12.98
CA LEU A 250 6.39 3.89 -13.16
C LEU A 250 7.13 3.72 -11.82
N VAL A 251 6.77 4.53 -10.82
CA VAL A 251 7.37 4.44 -9.48
C VAL A 251 7.00 3.13 -8.80
N SER A 252 5.77 2.66 -8.94
CA SER A 252 5.34 1.36 -8.42
C SER A 252 6.11 0.21 -9.06
N CYS A 253 6.29 0.25 -10.37
CA CYS A 253 7.08 -0.74 -11.09
C CYS A 253 8.53 -0.76 -10.58
N ALA A 254 9.18 0.41 -10.45
CA ALA A 254 10.54 0.52 -9.93
C ALA A 254 10.66 -0.01 -8.49
N GLY A 255 9.74 0.36 -7.61
CA GLY A 255 9.74 -0.07 -6.20
C GLY A 255 9.56 -1.58 -6.05
N THR A 256 8.70 -2.18 -6.86
CA THR A 256 8.49 -3.65 -6.81
C THR A 256 9.63 -4.43 -7.46
N LEU A 257 10.30 -3.88 -8.49
CA LEU A 257 11.52 -4.49 -9.06
C LEU A 257 12.64 -4.61 -8.02
N SER A 258 12.82 -3.59 -7.19
CA SER A 258 13.84 -3.64 -6.13
C SER A 258 13.55 -4.71 -5.06
N MET A 259 12.30 -5.16 -4.93
CA MET A 259 11.84 -6.20 -4.01
C MET A 259 11.64 -7.56 -4.70
N SER A 260 12.09 -7.69 -5.93
CA SER A 260 11.90 -8.86 -6.78
C SER A 260 12.60 -10.12 -6.27
N LEU A 261 12.21 -11.26 -6.82
CA LEU A 261 12.87 -12.54 -6.57
C LEU A 261 14.37 -12.47 -6.91
N THR A 262 14.74 -11.74 -7.97
CA THR A 262 16.13 -11.54 -8.38
C THR A 262 16.96 -10.84 -7.29
N ALA A 263 16.41 -9.82 -6.64
CA ALA A 263 17.08 -9.15 -5.52
C ALA A 263 17.27 -10.10 -4.33
N LYS A 264 16.25 -10.90 -4.01
CA LYS A 264 16.33 -11.93 -2.96
C LYS A 264 17.38 -13.01 -3.30
N MET A 265 17.40 -13.48 -4.53
CA MET A 265 18.39 -14.45 -5.02
C MET A 265 19.82 -13.89 -4.93
N PHE A 266 20.00 -12.61 -5.26
CA PHE A 266 21.30 -11.93 -5.12
C PHE A 266 21.78 -11.88 -3.66
N ILE A 267 20.89 -11.52 -2.72
CA ILE A 267 21.21 -11.49 -1.28
C ILE A 267 21.56 -12.88 -0.78
N ALA A 268 20.81 -13.91 -1.16
CA ALA A 268 21.07 -15.29 -0.80
C ALA A 268 22.43 -15.77 -1.34
N PHE A 269 22.69 -15.50 -2.61
CA PHE A 269 23.93 -15.84 -3.26
C PHE A 269 25.15 -15.17 -2.57
N GLN A 270 25.08 -13.87 -2.35
CA GLN A 270 26.14 -13.12 -1.66
C GLN A 270 26.39 -13.63 -0.23
N GLY A 271 25.31 -13.99 0.48
CA GLY A 271 25.44 -14.57 1.82
C GLY A 271 26.20 -15.88 1.80
N ILE A 272 25.89 -16.77 0.86
CA ILE A 272 26.58 -18.06 0.72
C ILE A 272 28.01 -17.85 0.24
N TYR A 273 28.24 -16.99 -0.74
CA TYR A 273 29.57 -16.66 -1.27
C TYR A 273 30.50 -16.12 -0.17
N ASN A 274 29.98 -15.35 0.76
CA ASN A 274 30.69 -14.84 1.94
C ASN A 274 30.79 -15.87 3.08
N GLY A 275 30.35 -17.10 2.89
CA GLY A 275 30.48 -18.18 3.87
C GLY A 275 29.47 -18.15 5.02
N TYR A 276 28.37 -17.41 4.86
CA TYR A 276 27.31 -17.34 5.89
C TYR A 276 26.54 -18.66 6.01
N SER A 277 26.04 -18.95 7.21
CA SER A 277 25.15 -20.08 7.42
C SER A 277 23.80 -19.87 6.76
N ASN A 278 23.10 -20.94 6.37
CA ASN A 278 21.76 -20.84 5.78
C ASN A 278 20.80 -20.09 6.70
N ASP A 279 20.84 -20.35 8.01
CA ASP A 279 19.99 -19.65 8.99
C ASP A 279 20.22 -18.13 8.98
N LEU A 280 21.49 -17.69 8.79
CA LEU A 280 21.81 -16.26 8.68
C LEU A 280 21.31 -15.69 7.36
N VAL A 281 21.46 -16.40 6.25
CA VAL A 281 20.95 -15.97 4.94
C VAL A 281 19.43 -15.83 4.95
N GLU A 282 18.71 -16.80 5.52
CA GLU A 282 17.27 -16.71 5.69
C GLU A 282 16.86 -15.49 6.56
N THR A 283 17.63 -15.22 7.61
CA THR A 283 17.41 -14.01 8.45
C THR A 283 17.64 -12.74 7.65
N LEU A 284 18.68 -12.66 6.82
CA LEU A 284 18.94 -11.50 5.95
C LEU A 284 17.80 -11.29 4.94
N LEU A 285 17.27 -12.35 4.36
CA LEU A 285 16.14 -12.28 3.43
C LEU A 285 14.86 -11.73 4.10
N ARG A 286 14.55 -12.20 5.31
CA ARG A 286 13.41 -11.66 6.09
C ARG A 286 13.64 -10.19 6.46
N LEU A 287 14.83 -9.83 6.92
CA LEU A 287 15.17 -8.44 7.22
C LEU A 287 15.10 -7.54 5.99
N TYR A 288 15.45 -8.05 4.80
CA TYR A 288 15.34 -7.29 3.55
C TYR A 288 13.90 -6.86 3.26
N GLU A 289 12.94 -7.75 3.43
CA GLU A 289 11.52 -7.41 3.28
C GLU A 289 11.07 -6.36 4.30
N PHE A 290 11.46 -6.51 5.56
CA PHE A 290 11.13 -5.55 6.61
C PHE A 290 11.82 -4.20 6.41
N ASN A 291 13.04 -4.17 5.89
CA ASN A 291 13.81 -2.95 5.67
C ASN A 291 13.16 -1.99 4.65
N PHE A 292 12.29 -2.49 3.77
CA PHE A 292 11.52 -1.63 2.89
C PHE A 292 10.24 -1.10 3.58
N ILE A 293 9.51 -1.96 4.26
CA ILE A 293 8.17 -1.67 4.80
C ILE A 293 8.23 -0.88 6.11
N ILE A 294 9.07 -1.31 7.05
CA ILE A 294 9.09 -0.73 8.40
C ILE A 294 9.50 0.74 8.41
N PRO A 295 10.63 1.13 7.78
CA PRO A 295 11.02 2.53 7.75
C PRO A 295 10.02 3.40 6.99
N SER A 296 9.38 2.87 5.95
CA SER A 296 8.37 3.60 5.20
C SER A 296 7.17 3.95 6.09
N VAL A 297 6.74 3.06 6.98
CA VAL A 297 5.65 3.32 7.93
C VAL A 297 6.07 4.29 9.03
N LEU A 298 7.25 4.09 9.62
CA LEU A 298 7.71 4.86 10.78
C LEU A 298 8.19 6.26 10.39
N ILE A 299 9.08 6.34 9.41
CA ILE A 299 9.82 7.56 9.09
C ILE A 299 8.99 8.49 8.22
N SER A 300 8.13 7.94 7.36
CA SER A 300 7.34 8.75 6.42
C SER A 300 6.38 9.71 7.11
N TYR A 301 5.70 9.27 8.16
CA TYR A 301 4.87 10.17 8.96
C TYR A 301 5.71 11.27 9.64
N LEU A 302 6.87 10.91 10.17
CA LEU A 302 7.77 11.87 10.82
C LEU A 302 8.28 12.91 9.80
N ILE A 303 8.72 12.49 8.62
CA ILE A 303 9.14 13.39 7.54
C ILE A 303 7.97 14.32 7.16
N PHE A 304 6.78 13.77 6.97
CA PHE A 304 5.60 14.58 6.69
C PHE A 304 5.38 15.63 7.77
N LYS A 305 5.40 15.25 9.03
CA LYS A 305 5.09 16.16 10.16
C LYS A 305 6.14 17.24 10.36
N PHE A 306 7.43 16.90 10.23
CA PHE A 306 8.53 17.84 10.49
C PHE A 306 8.98 18.60 9.23
N ALA A 307 9.01 17.94 8.07
CA ALA A 307 9.50 18.58 6.84
C ALA A 307 8.44 19.46 6.15
N THR A 308 7.17 19.04 6.14
CA THR A 308 6.11 19.77 5.41
C THR A 308 5.87 21.21 5.91
N PRO A 309 6.01 21.56 7.20
CA PRO A 309 5.89 22.94 7.65
C PRO A 309 7.02 23.85 7.14
N HIS A 310 8.21 23.30 6.92
CA HIS A 310 9.42 24.03 6.54
C HIS A 310 9.68 24.01 5.04
N PHE A 311 9.36 22.91 4.38
CA PHE A 311 9.56 22.71 2.95
C PHE A 311 8.22 22.67 2.20
N ASN A 312 8.18 23.29 1.01
CA ASN A 312 7.05 23.12 0.11
C ASN A 312 7.01 21.65 -0.36
N GLN A 313 5.82 21.04 -0.41
CA GLN A 313 5.63 19.67 -0.88
C GLN A 313 6.24 19.39 -2.26
N LYS A 314 6.27 20.39 -3.13
CA LYS A 314 6.94 20.31 -4.42
C LYS A 314 8.41 19.92 -4.25
N TYR A 315 9.13 20.63 -3.39
CA TYR A 315 10.56 20.35 -3.15
C TYR A 315 10.77 19.01 -2.45
N LEU A 316 9.91 18.68 -1.51
CA LEU A 316 9.95 17.36 -0.85
C LEU A 316 9.78 16.21 -1.84
N LEU A 317 8.87 16.34 -2.82
CA LEU A 317 8.70 15.34 -3.87
C LEU A 317 9.90 15.30 -4.81
N PHE A 318 10.42 16.43 -5.25
CA PHE A 318 11.62 16.45 -6.10
C PHE A 318 12.82 15.82 -5.42
N THR A 319 13.06 16.14 -4.15
CA THR A 319 14.17 15.52 -3.40
C THR A 319 13.94 14.00 -3.24
N SER A 320 12.70 13.58 -3.00
CA SER A 320 12.38 12.14 -2.91
C SER A 320 12.61 11.40 -4.25
N PHE A 321 12.19 11.97 -5.38
CA PHE A 321 12.47 11.40 -6.71
C PHE A 321 13.96 11.33 -7.00
N PHE A 322 14.68 12.43 -6.76
CA PHE A 322 16.11 12.52 -7.03
C PHE A 322 16.90 11.53 -6.15
N THR A 323 16.58 11.48 -4.86
CA THR A 323 17.20 10.53 -3.92
C THR A 323 16.91 9.09 -4.34
N LEU A 324 15.65 8.77 -4.70
CA LEU A 324 15.26 7.43 -5.14
C LEU A 324 16.01 7.02 -6.41
N PHE A 325 16.16 7.92 -7.37
CA PHE A 325 16.96 7.70 -8.57
C PHE A 325 18.42 7.40 -8.24
N LEU A 326 19.06 8.24 -7.40
CA LEU A 326 20.45 8.04 -6.98
C LEU A 326 20.66 6.71 -6.25
N LEU A 327 19.72 6.33 -5.37
CA LEU A 327 19.78 5.06 -4.64
C LEU A 327 19.79 3.86 -5.59
N TYR A 328 18.94 3.86 -6.62
CA TYR A 328 18.95 2.79 -7.62
C TYR A 328 20.22 2.78 -8.46
N VAL A 329 20.76 3.95 -8.82
CA VAL A 329 22.06 4.03 -9.51
C VAL A 329 23.16 3.45 -8.64
N VAL A 330 23.23 3.82 -7.37
CA VAL A 330 24.24 3.26 -6.44
C VAL A 330 24.09 1.75 -6.30
N LEU A 331 22.86 1.24 -6.21
CA LEU A 331 22.61 -0.20 -6.12
C LEU A 331 22.97 -0.96 -7.39
N ALA A 332 22.86 -0.34 -8.57
CA ALA A 332 23.27 -0.96 -9.83
C ALA A 332 24.78 -1.25 -9.87
N PHE A 333 25.60 -0.46 -9.19
CA PHE A 333 27.06 -0.64 -9.12
C PHE A 333 27.54 -1.34 -7.85
N ASN A 334 26.68 -1.53 -6.86
CA ASN A 334 27.04 -2.09 -5.56
C ASN A 334 27.02 -3.62 -5.60
N LYS A 335 28.09 -4.21 -5.08
CA LYS A 335 28.27 -5.68 -4.98
C LYS A 335 28.10 -6.22 -3.55
N ASN A 336 27.72 -5.37 -2.58
CA ASN A 336 27.65 -5.76 -1.18
C ASN A 336 26.20 -5.84 -0.69
N SER A 337 25.78 -7.01 -0.20
CA SER A 337 24.45 -7.28 0.31
C SER A 337 24.06 -6.40 1.50
N PHE A 338 24.98 -6.06 2.41
CA PHE A 338 24.69 -5.18 3.53
C PHE A 338 24.37 -3.75 3.10
N THR A 339 25.17 -3.21 2.16
CA THR A 339 24.87 -1.90 1.57
C THR A 339 23.51 -1.92 0.89
N PHE A 340 23.19 -3.00 0.19
CA PHE A 340 21.90 -3.22 -0.44
C PHE A 340 20.76 -3.15 0.57
N MET A 341 20.90 -3.79 1.73
CA MET A 341 19.90 -3.77 2.80
C MET A 341 19.72 -2.39 3.41
N ILE A 342 20.81 -1.66 3.69
CA ILE A 342 20.75 -0.30 4.26
C ILE A 342 20.08 0.67 3.29
N LEU A 343 20.47 0.64 2.02
CA LEU A 343 19.91 1.53 1.01
C LEU A 343 18.41 1.22 0.73
N ASN A 344 17.99 -0.03 0.90
CA ASN A 344 16.60 -0.43 0.76
C ASN A 344 15.68 0.27 1.78
N ILE A 345 16.19 0.61 2.96
CA ILE A 345 15.48 1.43 3.96
C ILE A 345 15.13 2.81 3.37
N LEU A 346 16.11 3.47 2.78
CA LEU A 346 15.92 4.80 2.18
C LEU A 346 15.03 4.74 0.93
N ILE A 347 15.14 3.69 0.14
CA ILE A 347 14.25 3.43 -1.00
C ILE A 347 12.80 3.34 -0.53
N GLY A 348 12.52 2.58 0.52
CA GLY A 348 11.19 2.45 1.09
C GLY A 348 10.61 3.80 1.52
N VAL A 349 11.40 4.63 2.20
CA VAL A 349 10.99 5.97 2.63
C VAL A 349 10.69 6.88 1.44
N CYS A 350 11.59 6.99 0.46
CA CYS A 350 11.41 7.84 -0.71
C CYS A 350 10.21 7.38 -1.56
N TYR A 351 10.10 6.08 -1.80
CA TYR A 351 8.98 5.47 -2.50
C TYR A 351 7.64 5.85 -1.85
N THR A 352 7.54 5.69 -0.54
CA THR A 352 6.33 5.99 0.21
C THR A 352 5.99 7.49 0.17
N GLN A 353 6.98 8.37 0.32
CA GLN A 353 6.78 9.83 0.21
C GLN A 353 6.21 10.21 -1.15
N ILE A 354 6.70 9.64 -2.23
CA ILE A 354 6.20 9.91 -3.58
C ILE A 354 4.76 9.41 -3.73
N ILE A 355 4.52 8.13 -3.48
CA ILE A 355 3.23 7.47 -3.73
C ILE A 355 2.11 8.11 -2.90
N TYR A 356 2.31 8.29 -1.60
CA TYR A 356 1.21 8.76 -0.74
C TYR A 356 1.01 10.28 -0.78
N SER A 357 2.03 11.05 -1.14
CA SER A 357 1.83 12.46 -1.48
C SER A 357 0.99 12.63 -2.75
N LEU A 358 1.29 11.87 -3.80
CA LEU A 358 0.49 11.88 -5.03
C LEU A 358 -0.94 11.37 -4.79
N PHE A 359 -1.10 10.33 -3.94
CA PHE A 359 -2.42 9.83 -3.55
C PHE A 359 -3.27 10.90 -2.86
N SER A 360 -2.67 11.70 -1.98
CA SER A 360 -3.39 12.78 -1.31
C SER A 360 -3.96 13.81 -2.27
N PHE A 361 -3.25 14.11 -3.38
CA PHE A 361 -3.75 14.99 -4.44
C PHE A 361 -4.90 14.34 -5.20
N CYS A 362 -4.79 13.07 -5.52
CA CYS A 362 -5.87 12.31 -6.16
C CYS A 362 -7.12 12.28 -5.27
N MET A 363 -6.96 12.12 -3.95
CA MET A 363 -8.07 12.13 -3.01
C MET A 363 -8.82 13.47 -3.01
N PHE A 364 -8.09 14.59 -3.06
CA PHE A 364 -8.72 15.91 -3.20
C PHE A 364 -9.42 16.05 -4.55
N TRP A 365 -8.81 15.62 -5.63
CA TRP A 365 -9.38 15.69 -6.97
C TRP A 365 -10.62 14.81 -7.15
N ASN A 366 -10.75 13.74 -6.38
CA ASN A 366 -11.93 12.89 -6.40
C ASN A 366 -13.23 13.68 -6.14
N TYR A 367 -13.17 14.70 -5.28
CA TYR A 367 -14.32 15.56 -4.98
C TYR A 367 -14.55 16.67 -5.99
N ARG A 368 -13.56 16.99 -6.81
CA ARG A 368 -13.67 17.97 -7.89
C ARG A 368 -14.25 17.38 -9.17
N ALA A 369 -14.07 16.10 -9.38
CA ALA A 369 -14.49 15.38 -10.59
C ALA A 369 -15.88 14.77 -10.38
N PRO A 370 -16.92 15.21 -11.11
CA PRO A 370 -18.24 14.60 -11.01
C PRO A 370 -18.15 13.16 -11.54
N LYS A 371 -18.61 12.21 -10.72
CA LYS A 371 -18.69 10.79 -11.07
C LYS A 371 -17.37 10.11 -11.48
N ASN A 372 -16.23 10.70 -11.15
CA ASN A 372 -14.94 10.14 -11.53
C ASN A 372 -14.26 9.45 -10.34
N PRO A 373 -13.96 8.16 -10.39
CA PRO A 373 -13.28 7.42 -9.31
C PRO A 373 -11.75 7.63 -9.33
N VAL A 374 -11.30 8.90 -9.24
CA VAL A 374 -9.89 9.29 -9.38
C VAL A 374 -8.97 8.54 -8.40
N THR A 375 -9.38 8.43 -7.13
CA THR A 375 -8.61 7.68 -6.12
C THR A 375 -8.57 6.19 -6.39
N GLY A 376 -9.62 5.63 -6.96
CA GLY A 376 -9.66 4.24 -7.39
C GLY A 376 -8.68 3.96 -8.53
N PHE A 377 -8.67 4.81 -9.55
CA PHE A 377 -7.70 4.71 -10.66
C PHE A 377 -6.25 4.88 -10.21
N PHE A 378 -5.98 5.72 -9.22
CA PHE A 378 -4.66 5.78 -8.61
C PHE A 378 -4.25 4.41 -8.03
N GLY A 379 -5.15 3.78 -7.28
CA GLY A 379 -4.93 2.42 -6.77
C GLY A 379 -4.70 1.40 -7.89
N SER A 380 -5.44 1.52 -9.00
CA SER A 380 -5.21 0.66 -10.18
C SER A 380 -3.83 0.87 -10.79
N ALA A 381 -3.35 2.10 -10.89
CA ALA A 381 -2.00 2.39 -11.39
C ALA A 381 -0.91 1.81 -10.48
N LEU A 382 -1.10 1.88 -9.16
CA LEU A 382 -0.19 1.29 -8.18
C LEU A 382 -0.09 -0.23 -8.35
N PHE A 383 -1.22 -0.93 -8.39
CA PHE A 383 -1.24 -2.39 -8.56
C PHE A 383 -0.90 -2.82 -9.99
N GLY A 384 -1.13 -1.96 -10.98
CA GLY A 384 -0.71 -2.16 -12.36
C GLY A 384 0.81 -2.23 -12.51
N GLY A 385 1.55 -1.39 -11.77
CA GLY A 385 3.02 -1.47 -11.69
C GLY A 385 3.50 -2.79 -11.08
N MET A 386 2.86 -3.25 -10.01
CA MET A 386 3.14 -4.55 -9.39
C MET A 386 2.84 -5.71 -10.36
N PHE A 387 1.73 -5.64 -11.08
CA PHE A 387 1.35 -6.63 -12.08
C PHE A 387 2.37 -6.74 -13.22
N LEU A 388 2.77 -5.60 -13.81
CA LEU A 388 3.77 -5.60 -14.87
C LEU A 388 5.07 -6.23 -14.40
N ASN A 389 5.48 -5.92 -13.19
CA ASN A 389 6.70 -6.45 -12.60
C ASN A 389 6.64 -7.96 -12.43
N GLN A 390 5.50 -8.48 -11.95
CA GLN A 390 5.29 -9.93 -11.83
C GLN A 390 5.37 -10.62 -13.20
N VAL A 391 4.79 -10.01 -14.24
CA VAL A 391 4.86 -10.55 -15.61
C VAL A 391 6.30 -10.54 -16.14
N ILE A 392 7.06 -9.45 -15.89
CA ILE A 392 8.46 -9.35 -16.30
C ILE A 392 9.28 -10.44 -15.59
N GLU A 393 9.14 -10.58 -14.29
CA GLU A 393 9.89 -11.55 -13.47
C GLU A 393 9.62 -12.98 -13.94
N GLU A 394 8.37 -13.34 -14.19
CA GLU A 394 8.00 -14.66 -14.67
C GLU A 394 8.49 -14.93 -16.10
N THR A 395 8.49 -13.92 -16.94
CA THR A 395 9.05 -14.04 -18.30
C THR A 395 10.56 -14.30 -18.24
N LEU A 396 11.27 -13.60 -17.37
CA LEU A 396 12.71 -13.80 -17.15
C LEU A 396 13.01 -15.21 -16.62
N LEU A 397 12.23 -15.71 -15.66
CA LEU A 397 12.37 -17.06 -15.11
C LEU A 397 12.19 -18.16 -16.16
N ASN A 398 11.30 -17.94 -17.12
CA ASN A 398 11.02 -18.90 -18.19
C ASN A 398 12.03 -18.79 -19.34
N SER A 399 12.64 -17.63 -19.56
CA SER A 399 13.54 -17.36 -20.69
C SER A 399 14.95 -17.98 -20.57
N LYS A 400 15.30 -18.51 -19.40
CA LYS A 400 16.64 -19.03 -19.09
C LYS A 400 17.75 -18.02 -19.37
N VAL A 401 17.50 -16.73 -19.12
CA VAL A 401 18.44 -15.63 -19.29
C VAL A 401 19.08 -15.27 -17.94
N CYS A 402 20.30 -14.81 -17.96
CA CYS A 402 21.04 -14.37 -16.76
C CYS A 402 21.07 -15.45 -15.66
N VAL A 403 20.85 -15.07 -14.41
CA VAL A 403 20.84 -15.98 -13.26
C VAL A 403 19.80 -17.09 -13.37
N PHE A 404 18.69 -16.85 -14.08
CA PHE A 404 17.60 -17.81 -14.26
C PHE A 404 17.95 -18.99 -15.17
N LYS A 405 19.10 -18.96 -15.82
CA LYS A 405 19.69 -20.10 -16.50
C LYS A 405 20.15 -21.17 -15.50
N TYR A 406 20.59 -20.74 -14.32
CA TYR A 406 21.20 -21.60 -13.31
C TYR A 406 20.26 -21.91 -12.15
N PHE A 407 19.51 -20.92 -11.68
CA PHE A 407 18.64 -21.03 -10.50
C PHE A 407 17.27 -20.41 -10.74
N LYS A 408 16.23 -21.02 -10.21
CA LYS A 408 14.84 -20.56 -10.30
C LYS A 408 14.24 -20.14 -8.96
N SER A 409 14.93 -20.45 -7.86
CA SER A 409 14.46 -20.12 -6.52
C SER A 409 15.60 -19.90 -5.55
N VAL A 410 15.33 -19.22 -4.45
CA VAL A 410 16.27 -19.05 -3.35
C VAL A 410 16.65 -20.38 -2.73
N ASP A 411 15.71 -21.33 -2.63
CA ASP A 411 15.92 -22.65 -2.03
C ASP A 411 16.96 -23.48 -2.84
N GLU A 412 16.97 -23.34 -4.16
CA GLU A 412 17.99 -23.97 -5.01
C GLU A 412 19.37 -23.43 -4.70
N ILE A 413 19.50 -22.11 -4.50
CA ILE A 413 20.76 -21.46 -4.13
C ILE A 413 21.25 -21.98 -2.77
N LEU A 414 20.36 -22.06 -1.78
CA LEU A 414 20.69 -22.52 -0.43
C LEU A 414 21.13 -23.99 -0.39
N LYS A 415 20.63 -24.83 -1.30
CA LYS A 415 20.99 -26.25 -1.40
C LYS A 415 22.32 -26.48 -2.11
N THR A 416 22.75 -25.58 -3.00
CA THR A 416 23.87 -25.80 -3.95
C THR A 416 25.21 -25.20 -3.46
N LYS A 417 25.45 -25.13 -2.15
CA LYS A 417 26.59 -24.45 -1.51
C LYS A 417 27.97 -24.71 -2.11
N GLN A 418 28.24 -25.93 -2.55
CA GLN A 418 29.61 -26.32 -2.99
C GLN A 418 29.95 -25.86 -4.40
N LEU A 419 28.98 -25.62 -5.27
CA LEU A 419 29.20 -25.21 -6.67
C LEU A 419 29.38 -23.71 -6.83
N LEU A 420 28.91 -22.91 -5.88
CA LEU A 420 28.80 -21.44 -5.99
C LEU A 420 30.11 -20.70 -5.72
N THR A 421 31.02 -21.30 -4.95
CA THR A 421 32.28 -20.66 -4.52
C THR A 421 33.38 -20.65 -5.57
N ASN A 422 33.31 -21.51 -6.61
CA ASN A 422 34.36 -21.72 -7.57
C ASN A 422 34.03 -21.31 -9.02
N ASP A 423 32.81 -20.84 -9.31
CA ASP A 423 32.42 -20.55 -10.68
C ASP A 423 32.26 -19.03 -10.90
N SER A 424 33.23 -18.42 -11.56
CA SER A 424 33.23 -16.98 -11.91
C SER A 424 32.04 -16.60 -12.81
N ILE A 425 31.62 -17.52 -13.67
CA ILE A 425 30.49 -17.27 -14.63
C ILE A 425 29.16 -17.11 -13.88
N ILE A 426 28.95 -17.95 -12.87
CA ILE A 426 27.73 -17.84 -12.03
C ILE A 426 27.75 -16.53 -11.24
N TYR A 427 28.89 -16.16 -10.66
CA TYR A 427 29.02 -14.88 -9.94
C TYR A 427 28.73 -13.68 -10.83
N GLU A 428 29.30 -13.61 -12.02
CA GLU A 428 29.04 -12.54 -12.98
C GLU A 428 27.55 -12.49 -13.38
N SER A 429 26.93 -13.64 -13.59
CA SER A 429 25.51 -13.75 -13.92
C SER A 429 24.59 -13.15 -12.84
N PHE A 430 24.93 -13.29 -11.55
CA PHE A 430 24.19 -12.65 -10.45
C PHE A 430 24.39 -11.13 -10.45
N ILE A 431 25.63 -10.67 -10.63
CA ILE A 431 25.94 -9.24 -10.69
C ILE A 431 25.23 -8.58 -11.88
N ASP A 432 25.28 -9.19 -13.05
CA ASP A 432 24.60 -8.66 -14.24
C ASP A 432 23.10 -8.58 -14.05
N SER A 433 22.49 -9.61 -13.46
CA SER A 433 21.06 -9.64 -13.21
C SER A 433 20.61 -8.51 -12.29
N ILE A 434 21.31 -8.25 -11.19
CA ILE A 434 20.97 -7.18 -10.27
C ILE A 434 21.26 -5.80 -10.86
N THR A 435 22.36 -5.66 -11.63
CA THR A 435 22.70 -4.42 -12.34
C THR A 435 21.61 -4.04 -13.33
N VAL A 436 21.13 -5.00 -14.13
CA VAL A 436 20.06 -4.77 -15.11
C VAL A 436 18.78 -4.31 -14.40
N ILE A 437 18.37 -4.98 -13.33
CA ILE A 437 17.12 -4.64 -12.61
C ILE A 437 17.22 -3.26 -11.95
N MET A 438 18.34 -2.96 -11.30
CA MET A 438 18.51 -1.65 -10.64
C MET A 438 18.65 -0.52 -11.65
N THR A 439 19.31 -0.76 -12.78
CA THR A 439 19.38 0.19 -13.90
C THR A 439 17.99 0.45 -14.48
N LEU A 440 17.19 -0.60 -14.71
CA LEU A 440 15.82 -0.45 -15.18
C LEU A 440 14.98 0.35 -14.16
N SER A 441 15.09 0.05 -12.87
CA SER A 441 14.39 0.80 -11.81
C SER A 441 14.82 2.27 -11.81
N SER A 442 16.11 2.57 -11.96
CA SER A 442 16.60 3.95 -12.04
C SER A 442 16.05 4.71 -13.25
N LEU A 443 15.98 4.07 -14.42
CA LEU A 443 15.41 4.66 -15.64
C LEU A 443 13.90 4.95 -15.49
N LEU A 444 13.16 4.03 -14.88
CA LEU A 444 11.72 4.24 -14.62
C LEU A 444 11.49 5.43 -13.67
N VAL A 445 12.28 5.54 -12.61
CA VAL A 445 12.20 6.69 -11.69
C VAL A 445 12.64 7.98 -12.37
N LEU A 446 13.69 7.95 -13.17
CA LEU A 446 14.15 9.10 -13.95
C LEU A 446 13.06 9.60 -14.90
N LEU A 447 12.40 8.69 -15.63
CA LEU A 447 11.28 9.02 -16.51
C LEU A 447 10.11 9.63 -15.72
N ALA A 448 9.75 9.03 -14.58
CA ALA A 448 8.72 9.56 -13.68
C ALA A 448 9.08 10.97 -13.18
N MET A 449 10.35 11.21 -12.81
CA MET A 449 10.85 12.51 -12.38
C MET A 449 10.78 13.56 -13.50
N PHE A 450 11.12 13.21 -14.74
CA PHE A 450 10.96 14.10 -15.89
C PHE A 450 9.51 14.46 -16.16
N ILE A 451 8.61 13.46 -16.17
CA ILE A 451 7.17 13.72 -16.32
C ILE A 451 6.69 14.66 -15.21
N PHE A 452 7.09 14.40 -13.96
CA PHE A 452 6.75 15.24 -12.82
C PHE A 452 7.32 16.66 -12.99
N TYR A 453 8.56 16.83 -13.44
CA TYR A 453 9.18 18.12 -13.66
C TYR A 453 8.39 19.00 -14.66
N PHE A 454 7.95 18.43 -15.77
CA PHE A 454 7.18 19.17 -16.76
C PHE A 454 5.73 19.43 -16.32
N THR A 455 5.15 18.56 -15.52
CA THR A 455 3.73 18.62 -15.16
C THR A 455 3.45 19.18 -13.76
N HIS A 456 4.49 19.41 -12.94
CA HIS A 456 4.33 19.83 -11.54
C HIS A 456 3.47 21.08 -11.37
N LYS A 457 3.57 22.07 -12.28
CA LYS A 457 2.75 23.30 -12.24
C LYS A 457 1.26 22.97 -12.30
N TYR A 458 0.88 22.01 -13.13
CA TYR A 458 -0.51 21.57 -13.27
C TYR A 458 -0.96 20.71 -12.09
N ILE A 459 -0.09 19.82 -11.60
CA ILE A 459 -0.36 18.97 -10.45
C ILE A 459 -0.58 19.83 -9.21
N PHE A 460 0.29 20.83 -8.99
CA PHE A 460 0.24 21.72 -7.83
C PHE A 460 -0.59 22.98 -8.03
N ALA A 461 -1.28 23.17 -9.14
CA ALA A 461 -2.08 24.37 -9.37
C ALA A 461 -3.03 24.71 -8.21
N ASP A 462 -3.54 23.65 -7.51
CA ASP A 462 -4.35 23.81 -6.31
C ASP A 462 -3.54 23.82 -5.01
N TYR A 463 -2.24 23.49 -5.06
CA TYR A 463 -1.36 23.29 -3.92
C TYR A 463 -0.12 24.20 -3.93
N ILE A 464 0.00 25.12 -4.89
CA ILE A 464 1.06 26.15 -4.89
C ILE A 464 1.04 26.91 -3.56
N ASN A 465 -0.16 27.02 -2.96
CA ASN A 465 -0.35 27.45 -1.59
C ASN A 465 -1.43 26.58 -0.94
N PRO A 466 -1.12 25.36 -0.45
CA PRO A 466 -2.12 24.47 0.11
C PRO A 466 -2.82 25.12 1.32
N ARG A 467 -2.12 25.98 2.08
CA ARG A 467 -2.73 26.78 3.13
C ARG A 467 -3.75 27.79 2.57
N LEU A 468 -3.46 28.41 1.46
CA LEU A 468 -4.33 29.42 0.83
C LEU A 468 -5.53 28.75 0.15
N ALA A 469 -5.33 27.65 -0.54
CA ALA A 469 -6.41 26.87 -1.15
C ALA A 469 -7.36 26.30 -0.09
N VAL A 470 -6.83 25.76 1.01
CA VAL A 470 -7.60 25.29 2.15
C VAL A 470 -8.29 26.45 2.90
N GLN A 471 -7.63 27.60 3.04
CA GLN A 471 -8.24 28.79 3.63
C GLN A 471 -9.37 29.34 2.76
N ASN A 472 -9.18 29.47 1.46
CA ASN A 472 -10.21 29.90 0.52
C ASN A 472 -11.42 28.97 0.55
N LEU A 473 -11.18 27.65 0.56
CA LEU A 473 -12.26 26.66 0.64
C LEU A 473 -13.00 26.74 2.00
N LYS A 474 -12.27 26.97 3.10
CA LYS A 474 -12.88 27.21 4.42
C LYS A 474 -13.72 28.48 4.44
N ILE A 475 -13.27 29.55 3.79
CA ILE A 475 -14.01 30.83 3.68
C ILE A 475 -15.30 30.61 2.87
N ILE A 476 -15.21 29.91 1.75
CA ILE A 476 -16.37 29.57 0.90
C ILE A 476 -17.39 28.75 1.68
N LEU A 477 -16.93 27.71 2.38
CA LEU A 477 -17.81 26.85 3.19
C LEU A 477 -18.43 27.62 4.35
N LYS A 478 -17.67 28.47 5.05
CA LYS A 478 -18.22 29.37 6.10
C LYS A 478 -19.29 30.31 5.56
N LYS A 479 -19.05 30.97 4.44
CA LYS A 479 -20.05 31.87 3.82
C LYS A 479 -21.37 31.13 3.53
N ARG A 480 -21.28 29.91 3.01
CA ARG A 480 -22.47 29.09 2.73
C ARG A 480 -23.23 28.64 3.97
N VAL A 481 -22.53 28.30 5.04
CA VAL A 481 -23.18 27.98 6.32
C VAL A 481 -23.92 29.19 6.82
N ILE A 482 -23.29 30.38 6.78
CA ILE A 482 -23.92 31.63 7.20
C ILE A 482 -25.15 32.00 6.32
N GLU A 483 -25.02 31.79 5.00
CA GLU A 483 -26.17 32.05 4.07
C GLU A 483 -27.32 31.09 4.34
N LYS A 484 -27.06 29.80 4.54
CA LYS A 484 -28.10 28.81 4.90
C LYS A 484 -28.78 29.14 6.23
N THR A 485 -27.99 29.54 7.24
CA THR A 485 -28.51 29.92 8.54
C THR A 485 -29.41 31.20 8.43
N LYS A 486 -28.99 32.20 7.64
CA LYS A 486 -29.78 33.40 7.38
C LYS A 486 -31.06 33.09 6.62
N THR A 487 -31.02 32.15 5.67
CA THR A 487 -32.24 31.75 4.93
C THR A 487 -33.20 31.01 5.85
N GLN A 488 -32.70 30.18 6.75
CA GLN A 488 -33.52 29.44 7.70
C GLN A 488 -34.18 30.37 8.74
N ILE A 489 -33.42 31.34 9.25
CA ILE A 489 -33.97 32.37 10.16
C ILE A 489 -35.08 33.19 9.47
N LYS A 490 -34.90 33.55 8.19
CA LYS A 490 -35.96 34.27 7.43
C LYS A 490 -37.21 33.44 7.21
N VAL A 491 -37.09 32.13 7.00
CA VAL A 491 -38.21 31.22 6.85
C VAL A 491 -38.96 31.10 8.20
N ASP A 492 -38.21 30.91 9.29
CA ASP A 492 -38.78 30.83 10.63
C ASP A 492 -39.45 32.14 11.09
N GLU A 493 -38.93 33.30 10.63
CA GLU A 493 -39.56 34.62 10.87
C GLU A 493 -40.86 34.82 10.05
N LEU A 494 -40.91 34.27 8.83
CA LEU A 494 -42.12 34.30 8.00
C LEU A 494 -43.22 33.40 8.55
N ASP A 495 -42.86 32.19 8.97
CA ASP A 495 -43.81 31.25 9.57
C ASP A 495 -44.36 31.74 10.91
N ASN A 496 -43.59 32.51 11.68
CA ASN A 496 -44.07 33.12 12.93
C ASN A 496 -44.93 34.39 12.73
N ASN A 497 -44.86 35.01 11.55
CA ASN A 497 -45.70 36.18 11.24
C ASN A 497 -47.01 35.79 10.54
N GLU A 498 -47.19 34.55 10.13
CA GLU A 498 -48.42 34.01 9.56
C GLU A 498 -49.31 33.27 10.58
N MET A 499 -48.87 33.14 11.84
CA MET A 499 -49.66 32.66 12.98
C MET A 499 -50.18 33.86 13.82
#